data_0fcf77b98c4271440b6059206135548b
#
_entry.id   0fcf77b98c4271440b6059206135548b
#
_cell.length_a   1.000
_cell.length_b   1.000
_cell.length_c   1.000
_cell.angle_alpha   90.00
_cell.angle_beta   90.00
_cell.angle_gamma   90.00
#
_symmetry.space_group_name_H-M   'P 1'
#
loop_
_entity.id
_entity.type
_entity.pdbx_description
1 polymer ?
#
loop_
_entity_poly.entity_id
_entity_poly.type
_entity_poly.pdbx_seq_one_letter_code
_entity_poly.pdbx_strand_id
1 'polypeptide(L)' 'MELEIDLKTLLVAPPVMPWRDFANWIHMDDGQDVVEGWIKRGYLPTVKIGRHRMVNVAQLVQSLLNEEGEV' A
#
# COMPACT_ATOMS: atom_id res chain seq x y z
N MET A 1 -10.64 -8.13 -17.28
CA MET A 1 -9.81 -6.93 -17.26
C MET A 1 -8.80 -7.06 -16.14
N GLU A 2 -7.63 -6.78 -16.46
CA GLU A 2 -6.58 -6.89 -15.47
C GLU A 2 -6.62 -5.71 -14.53
N LEU A 3 -5.97 -5.88 -13.42
CA LEU A 3 -5.82 -4.84 -12.46
C LEU A 3 -5.02 -3.72 -13.09
N GLU A 4 -5.50 -2.51 -12.91
CA GLU A 4 -4.93 -1.40 -13.63
C GLU A 4 -3.93 -0.59 -12.82
N ILE A 5 -3.38 -1.17 -11.80
CA ILE A 5 -2.30 -0.49 -11.08
C ILE A 5 -1.02 -0.75 -11.84
N ASP A 6 -0.65 0.18 -12.70
CA ASP A 6 0.59 0.01 -13.42
C ASP A 6 1.72 0.71 -12.66
N LEU A 7 2.94 0.44 -13.10
CA LEU A 7 4.10 0.96 -12.38
C LEU A 7 4.18 2.47 -12.41
N LYS A 8 3.69 3.08 -13.48
CA LYS A 8 3.72 4.54 -13.53
C LYS A 8 2.86 5.13 -12.42
N THR A 9 1.68 4.55 -12.21
CA THR A 9 0.80 5.02 -11.15
C THR A 9 1.47 4.87 -9.80
N LEU A 10 2.10 3.73 -9.57
CA LEU A 10 2.76 3.49 -8.29
C LEU A 10 3.93 4.44 -8.09
N LEU A 11 4.67 4.73 -9.16
CA LEU A 11 5.85 5.56 -9.04
C LEU A 11 5.52 7.01 -8.76
N VAL A 12 4.30 7.47 -9.11
CA VAL A 12 3.92 8.84 -8.82
C VAL A 12 3.07 8.94 -7.57
N ALA A 13 2.86 7.83 -6.87
CA ALA A 13 2.09 7.86 -5.65
C ALA A 13 2.89 8.56 -4.54
N PRO A 14 2.21 9.14 -3.55
CA PRO A 14 2.93 9.69 -2.41
C PRO A 14 3.74 8.60 -1.71
N PRO A 15 4.89 8.94 -1.14
CA PRO A 15 5.72 7.92 -0.48
C PRO A 15 5.06 7.33 0.76
N VAL A 16 4.16 8.05 1.39
CA VAL A 16 3.36 7.52 2.51
C VAL A 16 1.96 8.07 2.34
N MET A 17 0.99 7.35 2.88
CA MET A 17 -0.39 7.84 2.90
C MET A 17 -1.11 7.20 4.07
N PRO A 18 -2.13 7.88 4.63
CA PRO A 18 -2.91 7.28 5.70
C PRO A 18 -3.49 5.95 5.25
N TRP A 19 -3.59 5.00 6.17
CA TRP A 19 -3.96 3.65 5.76
C TRP A 19 -5.37 3.59 5.16
N ARG A 20 -6.26 4.45 5.60
CA ARG A 20 -7.61 4.46 5.02
C ARG A 20 -7.61 5.03 3.61
N ASP A 21 -6.78 6.03 3.37
CA ASP A 21 -6.63 6.56 2.02
C ASP A 21 -5.98 5.52 1.12
N PHE A 22 -5.04 4.76 1.66
CA PHE A 22 -4.43 3.67 0.92
C PHE A 22 -5.48 2.65 0.51
N ALA A 23 -6.38 2.30 1.42
CA ALA A 23 -7.44 1.35 1.10
C ALA A 23 -8.32 1.88 -0.02
N ASN A 24 -8.68 3.15 0.04
CA ASN A 24 -9.48 3.74 -1.03
C ASN A 24 -8.72 3.75 -2.36
N TRP A 25 -7.44 4.03 -2.28
CA TRP A 25 -6.61 4.15 -3.47
C TRP A 25 -6.52 2.82 -4.23
N ILE A 26 -6.48 1.71 -3.52
CA ILE A 26 -6.44 0.40 -4.16
C ILE A 26 -7.85 -0.20 -4.32
N HIS A 27 -8.87 0.64 -4.15
CA HIS A 27 -10.27 0.25 -4.34
C HIS A 27 -10.74 -0.79 -3.33
N MET A 28 -10.23 -0.68 -2.11
CA MET A 28 -10.65 -1.54 -1.00
C MET A 28 -11.42 -0.73 0.03
N ASP A 29 -12.14 0.29 -0.42
CA ASP A 29 -12.89 1.12 0.50
C ASP A 29 -13.99 0.33 1.21
N ASP A 30 -14.54 -0.68 0.57
CA ASP A 30 -15.53 -1.55 1.21
C ASP A 30 -14.87 -2.61 2.08
N GLY A 31 -13.56 -2.79 1.96
CA GLY A 31 -12.85 -3.79 2.71
C GLY A 31 -11.77 -3.19 3.58
N GLN A 32 -12.04 -2.06 4.21
CA GLN A 32 -11.03 -1.42 5.05
C GLN A 32 -10.62 -2.30 6.21
N ASP A 33 -11.53 -3.13 6.71
CA ASP A 33 -11.19 -4.06 7.77
C ASP A 33 -10.16 -5.10 7.31
N VAL A 34 -10.19 -5.45 6.03
CA VAL A 34 -9.21 -6.36 5.47
C VAL A 34 -7.84 -5.69 5.45
N VAL A 35 -7.81 -4.44 5.01
CA VAL A 35 -6.54 -3.70 4.97
C VAL A 35 -6.00 -3.52 6.38
N GLU A 36 -6.87 -3.22 7.33
CA GLU A 36 -6.43 -3.10 8.72
C GLU A 36 -5.84 -4.42 9.21
N GLY A 37 -6.44 -5.53 8.84
CA GLY A 37 -5.91 -6.83 9.19
C GLY A 37 -4.53 -7.08 8.59
N TRP A 38 -4.32 -6.64 7.36
CA TRP A 38 -2.99 -6.77 6.73
C TRP A 38 -1.96 -5.99 7.53
N ILE A 39 -2.33 -4.80 8.00
CA ILE A 39 -1.41 -3.99 8.78
C ILE A 39 -1.08 -4.67 10.09
N LYS A 40 -2.10 -5.18 10.78
CA LYS A 40 -1.89 -5.82 12.06
C LYS A 40 -1.04 -7.08 11.96
N ARG A 41 -1.11 -7.75 10.82
CA ARG A 41 -0.32 -8.97 10.61
C ARG A 41 1.05 -8.68 10.01
N GLY A 42 1.35 -7.42 9.73
CA GLY A 42 2.65 -7.07 9.19
C GLY A 42 2.81 -7.33 7.70
N TYR A 43 1.71 -7.46 6.99
CA TYR A 43 1.78 -7.67 5.54
C TYR A 43 2.10 -6.40 4.78
N LEU A 44 1.81 -5.24 5.35
CA LEU A 44 2.08 -3.96 4.71
C LEU A 44 3.11 -3.19 5.52
N PRO A 45 4.06 -2.56 4.86
CA PRO A 45 5.00 -1.69 5.56
C PRO A 45 4.28 -0.44 6.03
N THR A 46 4.41 -0.11 7.30
CA THR A 46 3.78 1.07 7.86
C THR A 46 4.78 1.86 8.66
N VAL A 47 4.47 3.13 8.83
CA VAL A 47 5.26 4.02 9.66
C VAL A 47 4.27 4.88 10.43
N LYS A 48 4.58 5.16 11.66
CA LYS A 48 3.73 6.00 12.48
C LYS A 48 4.30 7.41 12.50
N ILE A 49 3.49 8.35 12.05
CA ILE A 49 3.88 9.76 12.05
C ILE A 49 2.94 10.48 12.99
N GLY A 50 3.48 10.90 14.13
CA GLY A 50 2.64 11.45 15.17
C GLY A 50 1.65 10.41 15.65
N ARG A 51 0.37 10.69 15.49
CA ARG A 51 -0.67 9.77 15.90
C ARG A 51 -1.21 8.96 14.73
N HIS A 52 -0.68 9.18 13.54
CA HIS A 52 -1.27 8.59 12.34
C HIS A 52 -0.44 7.43 11.87
N ARG A 53 -1.12 6.32 11.62
CA ARG A 53 -0.47 5.17 10.99
C ARG A 53 -0.56 5.35 9.48
N MET A 54 0.59 5.37 8.86
CA MET A 54 0.71 5.59 7.43
C MET A 54 1.23 4.33 6.78
N VAL A 55 0.74 4.06 5.57
CA VAL A 55 1.32 2.99 4.76
C VAL A 55 2.56 3.55 4.07
N ASN A 56 3.66 2.83 4.18
CA ASN A 56 4.90 3.22 3.51
C ASN A 56 4.84 2.72 2.07
N VAL A 57 4.26 3.55 1.21
CA VAL A 57 4.02 3.16 -0.17
C VAL A 57 5.33 2.97 -0.91
N ALA A 58 6.32 3.80 -0.61
CA ALA A 58 7.61 3.68 -1.27
C ALA A 58 8.24 2.30 -1.02
N GLN A 59 8.18 1.83 0.22
CA GLN A 59 8.72 0.51 0.54
C GLN A 59 7.89 -0.59 -0.08
N LEU A 60 6.58 -0.42 -0.12
CA LEU A 60 5.71 -1.41 -0.74
C LEU A 60 6.03 -1.56 -2.22
N VAL A 61 6.20 -0.44 -2.92
CA VAL A 61 6.55 -0.48 -4.32
C VAL A 61 7.88 -1.19 -4.52
N GLN A 62 8.85 -0.90 -3.68
CA GLN A 62 10.15 -1.53 -3.77
C GLN A 62 10.03 -3.05 -3.60
N SER A 63 9.23 -3.48 -2.64
CA SER A 63 9.03 -4.90 -2.40
C SER A 63 8.37 -5.59 -3.58
N LEU A 64 7.37 -4.94 -4.16
CA LEU A 64 6.68 -5.51 -5.31
C LEU A 64 7.61 -5.63 -6.51
N LEU A 65 8.44 -4.63 -6.72
CA LEU A 65 9.39 -4.69 -7.83
C LEU A 65 10.40 -5.81 -7.61
N ASN A 66 10.85 -6.00 -6.38
CA ASN A 66 11.79 -7.06 -6.07
C ASN A 66 11.18 -8.43 -6.30
N GLU A 67 9.92 -8.59 -5.94
CA GLU A 67 9.26 -9.87 -6.15
C GLU A 67 9.15 -10.20 -7.62
N GLU A 68 8.82 -9.21 -8.43
CA GLU A 68 8.75 -9.44 -9.86
C GLU A 68 10.10 -9.81 -10.44
N GLY A 69 11.14 -9.22 -9.87
CA GLY A 69 12.48 -9.50 -10.37
C GLY A 69 12.95 -10.90 -10.06
N GLU A 70 12.28 -11.60 -9.16
CA GLU A 70 12.69 -12.94 -8.78
C GLU A 70 12.04 -14.04 -9.60
N VAL A 71 11.13 -13.70 -10.45
CA VAL A 71 10.45 -14.72 -11.26
C VAL A 71 11.25 -15.18 -12.48
#